data_ee8ce53410cb0dfcfc23be39b379c2db
#
_entry.id   ee8ce53410cb0dfcfc23be39b379c2db
#
_cell.length_a   1.000
_cell.length_b   1.000
_cell.length_c   1.000
_cell.angle_alpha   90.00
_cell.angle_beta   90.00
_cell.angle_gamma   90.00
#
_symmetry.space_group_name_H-M   'P 1'
#
loop_
_entity.id
_entity.type
_entity.pdbx_description
1 polymer ?
#
loop_
_entity_poly.entity_id
_entity_poly.type
_entity_poly.pdbx_seq_one_letter_code
_entity_poly.pdbx_strand_id
1 'polypeptide(L)'
;GTEAYFKSGTVSGNYAVFIQNGAKAVIDGGKYTGTYGINTVGTSDEANKTAVEINGGEIQAVAFAVAGNGSADYTETVITGGRLESTEGNVIYHPQVGDLTIKGDAELIGPNGVQYCGAGTLTIAENAVITATLPFTEFPTKPASQGDGSTDDGAALSVVSRGGGYQGEGQTMTVNITGGTLTSRNNAAIAVYRLERVNGQWTTNENTKIVSYLAALTVSGGNFSAGSKKDAFEIDTQAADKISVTGGYFTSDPSDYVPENAEPKLFVVASDKTGYAYMVTTTKPTEVDPIVTEKTETEVSESIELEDQKKIEAVIDNAQVSGVSDAVTESAQNAIINQVEGELKPEDKVVVEITVSLTADKADLTTADKMYVSYKAEPVAKVIVNDESVGKEIPVTNDYLDGQTLIEVRLPIPADLEPQEIMHIADDGTRERYLNGSGFTVEDGCAVLHVKHFSTFVLNGQLTVAAKIGESEYGTLQEAVNAAKSGDTIVLTQDCDEKISVSGKSVTIDLDGHTYDKDKITLGSRCSMSVSDGKITITYSAPSGGGSSSSSSGDYTVSVENSKHGTVT
;
A
#
# COMPACT_ATOMS: atom_id res chain seq x y z
N GLY A 1 26.27 -27.40 -18.90
CA GLY A 1 25.60 -26.28 -19.56
C GLY A 1 26.55 -25.12 -19.79
N THR A 2 26.18 -24.16 -20.63
CA THR A 2 26.93 -22.91 -20.81
C THR A 2 26.62 -21.97 -19.66
N GLU A 3 27.65 -21.33 -19.11
CA GLU A 3 27.46 -20.27 -18.10
C GLU A 3 27.82 -18.91 -18.68
N ALA A 4 27.01 -17.88 -18.35
CA ALA A 4 27.24 -16.49 -18.73
C ALA A 4 27.24 -15.59 -17.47
N TYR A 5 28.25 -14.73 -17.39
CA TYR A 5 28.45 -13.83 -16.26
C TYR A 5 28.27 -12.37 -16.70
N PHE A 6 27.35 -11.67 -16.07
CA PHE A 6 27.01 -10.26 -16.33
C PHE A 6 27.42 -9.42 -15.11
N LYS A 7 28.56 -8.73 -15.20
CA LYS A 7 29.11 -7.98 -14.06
C LYS A 7 28.78 -6.51 -14.07
N SER A 8 28.59 -5.93 -15.28
CA SER A 8 28.34 -4.52 -15.48
C SER A 8 27.87 -4.23 -16.91
N GLY A 9 27.53 -2.98 -17.20
CA GLY A 9 27.09 -2.56 -18.52
C GLY A 9 25.58 -2.40 -18.62
N THR A 10 25.09 -2.09 -19.81
CA THR A 10 23.65 -1.90 -20.09
C THR A 10 23.23 -2.81 -21.21
N VAL A 11 22.13 -3.52 -21.00
CA VAL A 11 21.49 -4.38 -21.99
C VAL A 11 20.05 -3.91 -22.17
N SER A 12 19.64 -3.70 -23.43
CA SER A 12 18.28 -3.24 -23.75
C SER A 12 17.72 -4.01 -24.93
N GLY A 13 16.45 -4.41 -24.85
CA GLY A 13 15.77 -5.15 -25.91
C GLY A 13 14.37 -5.56 -25.50
N ASN A 14 13.64 -6.27 -26.39
CA ASN A 14 12.34 -6.83 -26.00
C ASN A 14 12.49 -7.82 -24.83
N TYR A 15 13.49 -8.69 -24.91
CA TYR A 15 14.06 -9.46 -23.82
C TYR A 15 15.47 -8.94 -23.57
N ALA A 16 15.77 -8.40 -22.40
CA ALA A 16 17.13 -7.93 -22.12
C ALA A 16 18.09 -9.14 -22.04
N VAL A 17 17.70 -10.21 -21.34
CA VAL A 17 18.44 -11.49 -21.31
C VAL A 17 17.46 -12.64 -21.51
N PHE A 18 17.80 -13.54 -22.41
CA PHE A 18 17.00 -14.74 -22.70
C PHE A 18 17.85 -16.00 -22.48
N ILE A 19 17.40 -16.90 -21.60
CA ILE A 19 18.17 -18.08 -21.16
C ILE A 19 17.37 -19.33 -21.41
N GLN A 20 18.00 -20.34 -22.02
CA GLN A 20 17.34 -21.60 -22.39
C GLN A 20 18.33 -22.77 -22.46
N ASN A 21 17.80 -23.97 -22.69
CA ASN A 21 18.56 -25.17 -22.98
C ASN A 21 19.56 -25.57 -21.87
N GLY A 22 19.21 -25.43 -20.62
CA GLY A 22 20.07 -25.78 -19.49
C GLY A 22 21.27 -24.85 -19.30
N ALA A 23 21.24 -23.64 -19.88
CA ALA A 23 22.24 -22.61 -19.62
C ALA A 23 22.03 -21.97 -18.25
N LYS A 24 23.10 -21.43 -17.67
CA LYS A 24 23.08 -20.64 -16.45
C LYS A 24 23.50 -19.21 -16.75
N ALA A 25 22.77 -18.22 -16.23
CA ALA A 25 23.18 -16.82 -16.18
C ALA A 25 23.41 -16.37 -14.74
N VAL A 26 24.53 -15.69 -14.51
CA VAL A 26 24.86 -15.04 -13.24
C VAL A 26 24.94 -13.53 -13.46
N ILE A 27 24.10 -12.77 -12.75
CA ILE A 27 23.99 -11.32 -12.88
C ILE A 27 24.48 -10.69 -11.57
N ASP A 28 25.71 -10.19 -11.60
CA ASP A 28 26.35 -9.53 -10.46
C ASP A 28 26.16 -8.01 -10.47
N GLY A 29 25.71 -7.43 -11.60
CA GLY A 29 25.51 -5.98 -11.74
C GLY A 29 25.08 -5.60 -13.14
N GLY A 30 25.03 -4.28 -13.42
CA GLY A 30 24.59 -3.75 -14.69
C GLY A 30 23.13 -3.28 -14.70
N LYS A 31 22.69 -2.78 -15.86
CA LYS A 31 21.31 -2.31 -16.08
C LYS A 31 20.66 -3.04 -17.25
N TYR A 32 19.48 -3.56 -17.02
CA TYR A 32 18.71 -4.38 -17.97
C TYR A 32 17.35 -3.76 -18.19
N THR A 33 17.01 -3.41 -19.44
CA THR A 33 15.73 -2.76 -19.75
C THR A 33 15.04 -3.43 -20.92
N GLY A 34 13.71 -3.61 -20.81
CA GLY A 34 12.96 -4.23 -21.90
C GLY A 34 11.46 -4.36 -21.59
N THR A 35 10.71 -4.99 -22.50
CA THR A 35 9.37 -5.47 -22.17
C THR A 35 9.49 -6.59 -21.12
N TYR A 36 10.47 -7.46 -21.29
CA TYR A 36 10.88 -8.50 -20.36
C TYR A 36 12.34 -8.28 -19.97
N GLY A 37 12.65 -8.29 -18.69
CA GLY A 37 14.03 -8.20 -18.20
C GLY A 37 14.80 -9.50 -18.46
N ILE A 38 14.71 -10.44 -17.56
CA ILE A 38 15.34 -11.75 -17.63
C ILE A 38 14.25 -12.78 -17.93
N ASN A 39 14.35 -13.47 -19.05
CA ASN A 39 13.39 -14.51 -19.44
C ASN A 39 14.05 -15.88 -19.52
N THR A 40 13.40 -16.89 -18.94
CA THR A 40 13.88 -18.26 -18.90
C THR A 40 12.95 -19.22 -19.64
N VAL A 41 13.55 -20.18 -20.34
CA VAL A 41 12.85 -21.35 -20.86
C VAL A 41 13.51 -22.59 -20.21
N GLY A 42 12.72 -23.35 -19.48
CA GLY A 42 13.16 -24.55 -18.79
C GLY A 42 13.56 -25.66 -19.74
N THR A 43 13.95 -26.78 -19.17
CA THR A 43 14.26 -28.04 -19.89
C THR A 43 13.40 -29.17 -19.37
N SER A 44 13.22 -30.21 -20.17
CA SER A 44 12.53 -31.43 -19.73
C SER A 44 13.42 -32.33 -18.83
N ASP A 45 14.68 -31.95 -18.62
CA ASP A 45 15.66 -32.69 -17.83
C ASP A 45 15.97 -31.93 -16.54
N GLU A 46 15.47 -32.42 -15.41
CA GLU A 46 15.69 -31.85 -14.09
C GLU A 46 17.18 -31.75 -13.70
N ALA A 47 18.00 -32.70 -14.16
CA ALA A 47 19.44 -32.70 -13.87
C ALA A 47 20.18 -31.60 -14.66
N ASN A 48 19.56 -31.03 -15.70
CA ASN A 48 20.14 -30.01 -16.57
C ASN A 48 19.20 -28.81 -16.73
N LYS A 49 18.64 -28.35 -15.62
CA LYS A 49 17.70 -27.22 -15.58
C LYS A 49 18.33 -25.90 -16.03
N THR A 50 17.54 -25.05 -16.65
CA THR A 50 17.93 -23.66 -16.92
C THR A 50 18.00 -22.87 -15.64
N ALA A 51 19.10 -22.14 -15.39
CA ALA A 51 19.34 -21.48 -14.12
C ALA A 51 19.61 -19.97 -14.27
N VAL A 52 19.10 -19.20 -13.31
CA VAL A 52 19.38 -17.77 -13.16
C VAL A 52 19.78 -17.46 -11.73
N GLU A 53 20.87 -16.73 -11.58
CA GLU A 53 21.35 -16.20 -10.31
C GLU A 53 21.50 -14.68 -10.44
N ILE A 54 20.81 -13.91 -9.60
CA ILE A 54 20.83 -12.44 -9.59
C ILE A 54 21.36 -12.00 -8.24
N ASN A 55 22.61 -11.52 -8.22
CA ASN A 55 23.30 -11.05 -7.03
C ASN A 55 23.29 -9.51 -6.92
N GLY A 56 22.93 -8.81 -8.00
CA GLY A 56 22.92 -7.36 -8.06
C GLY A 56 22.43 -6.82 -9.40
N GLY A 57 22.57 -5.50 -9.58
CA GLY A 57 22.15 -4.82 -10.80
C GLY A 57 20.74 -4.22 -10.71
N GLU A 58 20.36 -3.55 -11.79
CA GLU A 58 19.05 -2.91 -11.97
C GLU A 58 18.33 -3.54 -13.15
N ILE A 59 17.21 -4.21 -12.91
CA ILE A 59 16.38 -4.84 -13.93
C ILE A 59 15.05 -4.10 -13.98
N GLN A 60 14.82 -3.37 -15.07
CA GLN A 60 13.62 -2.58 -15.27
C GLN A 60 12.87 -3.05 -16.50
N ALA A 61 11.66 -3.55 -16.32
CA ALA A 61 10.84 -4.12 -17.38
C ALA A 61 9.45 -3.47 -17.43
N VAL A 62 8.80 -3.56 -18.60
CA VAL A 62 7.40 -3.15 -18.72
C VAL A 62 6.50 -4.24 -18.16
N ALA A 63 6.65 -5.48 -18.61
CA ALA A 63 5.80 -6.61 -18.23
C ALA A 63 6.34 -7.37 -17.00
N PHE A 64 7.53 -7.97 -17.11
CA PHE A 64 8.12 -8.78 -16.04
C PHE A 64 9.62 -8.52 -15.94
N ALA A 65 10.11 -8.23 -14.74
CA ALA A 65 11.55 -8.15 -14.52
C ALA A 65 12.20 -9.53 -14.62
N VAL A 66 11.57 -10.56 -14.09
CA VAL A 66 11.95 -11.97 -14.30
C VAL A 66 10.71 -12.75 -14.71
N ALA A 67 10.83 -13.49 -15.81
CA ALA A 67 9.72 -14.31 -16.31
C ALA A 67 10.18 -15.67 -16.75
N GLY A 68 9.26 -16.62 -16.69
CA GLY A 68 9.40 -17.94 -17.26
C GLY A 68 8.41 -18.21 -18.39
N ASN A 69 8.61 -19.33 -19.07
CA ASN A 69 7.68 -19.84 -20.05
C ASN A 69 6.74 -20.86 -19.37
N GLY A 70 5.43 -20.69 -19.51
CA GLY A 70 4.40 -21.52 -18.85
C GLY A 70 4.32 -22.96 -19.34
N SER A 71 5.37 -23.72 -19.11
CA SER A 71 5.44 -25.16 -19.37
C SER A 71 6.00 -25.86 -18.12
N ALA A 72 5.69 -27.13 -17.96
CA ALA A 72 6.19 -27.94 -16.85
C ALA A 72 7.71 -28.28 -16.98
N ASP A 73 8.50 -27.37 -17.54
CA ASP A 73 9.94 -27.51 -17.75
C ASP A 73 10.73 -26.95 -16.56
N TYR A 74 11.86 -27.57 -16.25
CA TYR A 74 12.65 -27.31 -15.05
C TYR A 74 13.51 -26.07 -15.15
N THR A 75 13.41 -25.23 -14.13
CA THR A 75 14.25 -24.04 -13.94
C THR A 75 14.76 -23.94 -12.50
N GLU A 76 15.73 -23.09 -12.29
CA GLU A 76 16.17 -22.65 -10.96
C GLU A 76 16.43 -21.14 -10.99
N THR A 77 15.84 -20.41 -10.08
CA THR A 77 16.03 -18.96 -9.97
C THR A 77 16.42 -18.59 -8.55
N VAL A 78 17.57 -17.94 -8.39
CA VAL A 78 18.06 -17.45 -7.10
C VAL A 78 18.33 -15.96 -7.21
N ILE A 79 17.71 -15.17 -6.33
CA ILE A 79 17.86 -13.72 -6.28
C ILE A 79 18.35 -13.35 -4.87
N THR A 80 19.56 -12.82 -4.78
CA THR A 80 20.19 -12.46 -3.49
C THR A 80 20.41 -10.96 -3.36
N GLY A 81 20.15 -10.19 -4.41
CA GLY A 81 20.29 -8.74 -4.42
C GLY A 81 19.81 -8.12 -5.71
N GLY A 82 20.06 -6.81 -5.85
CA GLY A 82 19.62 -6.04 -7.00
C GLY A 82 18.21 -5.45 -6.84
N ARG A 83 17.90 -4.50 -7.75
CA ARG A 83 16.60 -3.88 -7.84
C ARG A 83 15.86 -4.35 -9.09
N LEU A 84 14.76 -5.02 -8.88
CA LEU A 84 13.91 -5.56 -9.93
C LEU A 84 12.60 -4.77 -9.97
N GLU A 85 12.26 -4.22 -11.11
CA GLU A 85 11.08 -3.38 -11.28
C GLU A 85 10.28 -3.78 -12.52
N SER A 86 8.95 -3.87 -12.37
CA SER A 86 8.02 -3.90 -13.48
C SER A 86 7.11 -2.67 -13.42
N THR A 87 6.71 -2.12 -14.59
CA THR A 87 5.87 -0.94 -14.64
C THR A 87 4.40 -1.24 -14.88
N GLU A 88 4.07 -2.41 -15.46
CA GLU A 88 2.70 -2.77 -15.84
C GLU A 88 2.25 -4.15 -15.36
N GLY A 89 3.15 -5.03 -14.87
CA GLY A 89 2.81 -6.40 -14.51
C GLY A 89 3.45 -6.88 -13.21
N ASN A 90 3.63 -8.18 -13.13
CA ASN A 90 4.30 -8.80 -11.99
C ASN A 90 5.81 -8.54 -12.08
N VAL A 91 6.47 -8.29 -10.94
CA VAL A 91 7.94 -8.22 -10.94
C VAL A 91 8.52 -9.58 -11.33
N ILE A 92 7.99 -10.64 -10.73
CA ILE A 92 8.34 -12.02 -11.10
C ILE A 92 7.10 -12.79 -11.51
N TYR A 93 7.14 -13.40 -12.68
CA TYR A 93 6.17 -14.39 -13.14
C TYR A 93 6.85 -15.75 -13.26
N HIS A 94 6.55 -16.68 -12.34
CA HIS A 94 7.18 -18.00 -12.24
C HIS A 94 6.17 -19.13 -12.51
N PRO A 95 5.96 -19.50 -13.79
CA PRO A 95 5.00 -20.54 -14.19
C PRO A 95 5.64 -21.94 -14.39
N GLN A 96 6.94 -22.07 -14.22
CA GLN A 96 7.71 -23.29 -14.52
C GLN A 96 7.85 -24.18 -13.28
N VAL A 97 8.25 -25.43 -13.53
CA VAL A 97 8.68 -26.35 -12.47
C VAL A 97 10.08 -25.95 -12.02
N GLY A 98 10.29 -25.85 -10.72
CA GLY A 98 11.59 -25.60 -10.13
C GLY A 98 11.55 -24.60 -8.99
N ASP A 99 12.71 -24.39 -8.41
CA ASP A 99 12.84 -23.60 -7.21
C ASP A 99 13.07 -22.11 -7.54
N LEU A 100 12.38 -21.26 -6.79
CA LEU A 100 12.57 -19.83 -6.76
C LEU A 100 12.99 -19.41 -5.35
N THR A 101 14.18 -18.82 -5.23
CA THR A 101 14.67 -18.28 -3.95
C THR A 101 14.86 -16.78 -4.07
N ILE A 102 14.28 -16.02 -3.14
CA ILE A 102 14.41 -14.56 -3.03
C ILE A 102 14.90 -14.25 -1.62
N LYS A 103 16.08 -13.67 -1.50
CA LYS A 103 16.72 -13.42 -0.20
C LYS A 103 17.76 -12.28 -0.28
N GLY A 104 18.54 -12.12 0.76
CA GLY A 104 19.55 -11.07 0.83
C GLY A 104 18.92 -9.68 0.82
N ASP A 105 19.52 -8.78 0.06
CA ASP A 105 19.03 -7.40 -0.10
C ASP A 105 18.29 -7.20 -1.44
N ALA A 106 17.59 -8.24 -1.92
CA ALA A 106 16.79 -8.18 -3.14
C ALA A 106 15.60 -7.22 -2.95
N GLU A 107 15.46 -6.24 -3.85
CA GLU A 107 14.36 -5.27 -3.85
C GLU A 107 13.49 -5.45 -5.11
N LEU A 108 12.21 -5.80 -4.90
CA LEU A 108 11.22 -6.05 -5.94
C LEU A 108 10.10 -5.02 -5.82
N ILE A 109 9.80 -4.29 -6.90
CA ILE A 109 8.71 -3.30 -6.91
C ILE A 109 7.95 -3.31 -8.23
N GLY A 110 6.63 -3.31 -8.17
CA GLY A 110 5.77 -3.26 -9.36
C GLY A 110 4.30 -3.20 -9.01
N PRO A 111 3.39 -3.13 -10.01
CA PRO A 111 1.95 -3.24 -9.75
C PRO A 111 1.61 -4.51 -8.96
N ASN A 112 2.18 -5.65 -9.34
CA ASN A 112 2.11 -6.91 -8.61
C ASN A 112 3.53 -7.37 -8.26
N GLY A 113 3.70 -8.05 -7.13
CA GLY A 113 5.00 -8.58 -6.72
C GLY A 113 5.38 -9.87 -7.46
N VAL A 114 5.34 -10.99 -6.76
CA VAL A 114 5.69 -12.32 -7.27
C VAL A 114 4.44 -13.13 -7.54
N GLN A 115 4.22 -13.57 -8.77
CA GLN A 115 3.23 -14.60 -9.08
C GLN A 115 3.93 -15.95 -9.23
N TYR A 116 3.71 -16.83 -8.25
CA TYR A 116 4.20 -18.20 -8.22
C TYR A 116 3.07 -19.15 -8.61
N CYS A 117 3.15 -19.71 -9.81
CA CYS A 117 2.13 -20.60 -10.37
C CYS A 117 2.72 -21.81 -11.12
N GLY A 118 3.99 -22.11 -10.88
CA GLY A 118 4.64 -23.37 -11.25
C GLY A 118 4.59 -24.39 -10.13
N ALA A 119 5.34 -25.47 -10.26
CA ALA A 119 5.52 -26.45 -9.20
C ALA A 119 6.96 -26.39 -8.65
N GLY A 120 7.17 -26.85 -7.43
CA GLY A 120 8.47 -26.79 -6.74
C GLY A 120 8.41 -25.96 -5.47
N THR A 121 9.52 -25.35 -5.08
CA THR A 121 9.64 -24.60 -3.83
C THR A 121 9.93 -23.13 -4.08
N LEU A 122 9.10 -22.26 -3.50
CA LEU A 122 9.41 -20.84 -3.32
C LEU A 122 9.97 -20.62 -1.92
N THR A 123 11.11 -19.96 -1.83
CA THR A 123 11.69 -19.51 -0.55
C THR A 123 11.86 -17.99 -0.55
N ILE A 124 11.31 -17.32 0.46
CA ILE A 124 11.54 -15.90 0.74
C ILE A 124 12.19 -15.77 2.11
N ALA A 125 13.33 -15.10 2.19
CA ALA A 125 14.14 -15.07 3.40
C ALA A 125 14.92 -13.76 3.56
N GLU A 126 15.56 -13.61 4.71
CA GLU A 126 16.50 -12.55 5.05
C GLU A 126 15.84 -11.14 4.94
N ASN A 127 16.49 -10.22 4.24
CA ASN A 127 16.06 -8.82 4.10
C ASN A 127 15.31 -8.53 2.80
N ALA A 128 14.94 -9.56 2.04
CA ALA A 128 14.25 -9.37 0.76
C ALA A 128 13.01 -8.47 0.91
N VAL A 129 12.85 -7.51 0.00
CA VAL A 129 11.71 -6.57 0.00
C VAL A 129 10.90 -6.76 -1.26
N ILE A 130 9.61 -7.01 -1.10
CA ILE A 130 8.65 -7.15 -2.21
C ILE A 130 7.52 -6.16 -2.01
N THR A 131 7.37 -5.21 -2.93
CA THR A 131 6.35 -4.17 -2.86
C THR A 131 5.43 -4.21 -4.07
N ALA A 132 4.13 -4.41 -3.82
CA ALA A 132 3.07 -4.30 -4.81
C ALA A 132 2.33 -2.96 -4.67
N THR A 133 2.04 -2.33 -5.82
CA THR A 133 1.54 -0.94 -5.87
C THR A 133 0.22 -0.80 -6.63
N LEU A 134 -0.36 -1.90 -7.16
CA LEU A 134 -1.61 -1.86 -7.90
C LEU A 134 -2.72 -1.20 -7.04
N PRO A 135 -3.57 -0.36 -7.62
CA PRO A 135 -4.79 0.10 -6.94
C PRO A 135 -5.63 -1.07 -6.42
N PHE A 136 -6.49 -0.79 -5.44
CA PHE A 136 -7.39 -1.80 -4.88
C PHE A 136 -8.16 -2.56 -5.96
N THR A 137 -8.21 -3.89 -5.85
CA THR A 137 -9.01 -4.78 -6.69
C THR A 137 -9.63 -5.90 -5.86
N GLU A 138 -10.89 -6.24 -6.14
CA GLU A 138 -11.58 -7.35 -5.44
C GLU A 138 -11.21 -8.71 -6.01
N PHE A 139 -10.91 -8.77 -7.31
CA PHE A 139 -10.63 -10.01 -8.01
C PHE A 139 -9.38 -9.89 -8.87
N PRO A 140 -8.59 -10.98 -9.01
CA PRO A 140 -7.48 -10.98 -9.92
C PRO A 140 -7.97 -10.86 -11.37
N THR A 141 -7.39 -9.94 -12.09
CA THR A 141 -7.68 -9.70 -13.52
C THR A 141 -6.46 -9.98 -14.37
N LYS A 142 -6.65 -10.37 -15.62
CA LYS A 142 -5.54 -10.49 -16.55
C LYS A 142 -5.23 -9.10 -17.11
N PRO A 143 -3.99 -8.59 -16.97
CA PRO A 143 -3.58 -7.34 -17.59
C PRO A 143 -3.70 -7.42 -19.13
N ALA A 144 -4.19 -6.38 -19.75
CA ALA A 144 -4.37 -6.35 -21.22
C ALA A 144 -3.06 -6.48 -21.99
N SER A 145 -1.95 -6.00 -21.42
CA SER A 145 -0.60 -5.98 -22.02
C SER A 145 0.22 -7.21 -21.74
N GLN A 146 -0.22 -8.09 -20.84
CA GLN A 146 0.57 -9.22 -20.35
C GLN A 146 0.33 -10.49 -21.16
N GLY A 147 1.32 -11.39 -21.11
CA GLY A 147 1.26 -12.70 -21.71
C GLY A 147 0.21 -13.63 -21.08
N ASP A 148 0.24 -14.89 -21.41
CA ASP A 148 -0.69 -15.87 -20.88
C ASP A 148 -0.41 -16.18 -19.41
N GLY A 149 -1.43 -16.04 -18.58
CA GLY A 149 -1.45 -16.55 -17.23
C GLY A 149 -1.09 -15.59 -16.11
N SER A 150 -0.55 -14.42 -16.40
CA SER A 150 -0.36 -13.39 -15.39
C SER A 150 -1.69 -12.74 -15.03
N THR A 151 -1.83 -12.32 -13.77
CA THR A 151 -3.03 -11.66 -13.24
C THR A 151 -2.66 -10.44 -12.44
N ASP A 152 -3.57 -9.45 -12.41
CA ASP A 152 -3.48 -8.28 -11.55
C ASP A 152 -4.34 -8.51 -10.31
N ASP A 153 -3.70 -8.82 -9.21
CA ASP A 153 -4.33 -8.95 -7.88
C ASP A 153 -3.74 -7.96 -6.87
N GLY A 154 -2.62 -7.33 -7.25
CA GLY A 154 -1.92 -6.35 -6.42
C GLY A 154 -1.28 -6.92 -5.16
N ALA A 155 -1.17 -8.24 -5.02
CA ALA A 155 -0.50 -8.85 -3.89
C ALA A 155 1.04 -8.77 -4.04
N ALA A 156 1.75 -8.72 -2.91
CA ALA A 156 3.19 -8.83 -2.93
C ALA A 156 3.64 -10.26 -3.29
N LEU A 157 2.87 -11.26 -2.87
CA LEU A 157 3.03 -12.66 -3.29
C LEU A 157 1.68 -13.25 -3.68
N SER A 158 1.57 -13.77 -4.89
CA SER A 158 0.41 -14.54 -5.37
C SER A 158 0.82 -15.98 -5.61
N VAL A 159 0.20 -16.92 -4.92
CA VAL A 159 0.38 -18.37 -5.11
C VAL A 159 -0.84 -18.91 -5.83
N VAL A 160 -0.67 -19.31 -7.09
CA VAL A 160 -1.81 -19.53 -7.99
C VAL A 160 -1.84 -20.96 -8.51
N SER A 161 -2.85 -21.73 -8.11
CA SER A 161 -3.11 -23.06 -8.66
C SER A 161 -3.82 -22.94 -10.01
N ARG A 162 -3.25 -23.50 -11.08
CA ARG A 162 -3.76 -23.36 -12.45
C ARG A 162 -4.01 -24.69 -13.15
N GLY A 163 -3.33 -25.76 -12.73
CA GLY A 163 -3.38 -27.05 -13.41
C GLY A 163 -2.82 -27.04 -14.84
N GLY A 164 -3.04 -28.08 -15.58
CA GLY A 164 -2.61 -28.17 -16.97
C GLY A 164 -1.10 -28.10 -17.16
N GLY A 165 -0.63 -27.15 -17.98
CA GLY A 165 0.79 -26.96 -18.25
C GLY A 165 1.59 -26.27 -17.14
N TYR A 166 0.96 -25.92 -16.02
CA TYR A 166 1.59 -25.26 -14.87
C TYR A 166 1.91 -26.24 -13.74
N GLN A 167 0.94 -27.03 -13.35
CA GLN A 167 1.12 -28.14 -12.40
C GLN A 167 0.61 -29.42 -13.07
N GLY A 168 1.49 -30.39 -13.24
CA GLY A 168 1.16 -31.72 -13.73
C GLY A 168 0.63 -32.62 -12.61
N GLU A 169 0.25 -33.84 -12.96
CA GLU A 169 -0.17 -34.86 -11.99
C GLU A 169 0.97 -35.15 -10.99
N GLY A 170 0.65 -35.02 -9.70
CA GLY A 170 1.61 -35.22 -8.60
C GLY A 170 2.57 -34.06 -8.35
N GLN A 171 2.50 -32.99 -9.14
CA GLN A 171 3.30 -31.79 -8.92
C GLN A 171 2.60 -30.84 -7.98
N THR A 172 3.32 -30.30 -7.00
CA THR A 172 2.78 -29.39 -5.98
C THR A 172 3.66 -28.16 -5.79
N MET A 173 3.11 -27.16 -5.14
CA MET A 173 3.79 -25.95 -4.74
C MET A 173 4.09 -26.00 -3.24
N THR A 174 5.30 -25.66 -2.85
CA THR A 174 5.68 -25.42 -1.45
C THR A 174 6.19 -24.00 -1.32
N VAL A 175 5.75 -23.27 -0.30
CA VAL A 175 6.18 -21.90 -0.05
C VAL A 175 6.73 -21.79 1.36
N ASN A 176 7.95 -21.33 1.49
CA ASN A 176 8.64 -21.12 2.77
C ASN A 176 9.04 -19.65 2.92
N ILE A 177 8.47 -18.96 3.90
CA ILE A 177 8.81 -17.57 4.20
C ILE A 177 9.43 -17.54 5.60
N THR A 178 10.73 -17.28 5.65
CA THR A 178 11.50 -17.24 6.90
C THR A 178 11.96 -15.83 7.27
N GLY A 179 11.67 -14.84 6.42
CA GLY A 179 12.05 -13.44 6.59
C GLY A 179 11.52 -12.59 5.44
N GLY A 180 12.10 -11.40 5.29
CA GLY A 180 11.72 -10.45 4.26
C GLY A 180 10.57 -9.53 4.66
N THR A 181 10.25 -8.59 3.77
CA THR A 181 9.12 -7.65 3.92
C THR A 181 8.26 -7.72 2.67
N LEU A 182 7.04 -8.16 2.85
CA LEU A 182 6.03 -8.27 1.79
C LEU A 182 4.97 -7.20 2.02
N THR A 183 4.93 -6.20 1.16
CA THR A 183 4.01 -5.07 1.27
C THR A 183 3.14 -4.98 0.03
N SER A 184 1.83 -4.98 0.22
CA SER A 184 0.89 -4.46 -0.77
C SER A 184 0.32 -3.14 -0.28
N ARG A 185 0.36 -2.10 -1.12
CA ARG A 185 -0.17 -0.79 -0.73
C ARG A 185 -1.69 -0.75 -0.63
N ASN A 186 -2.38 -1.58 -1.42
CA ASN A 186 -3.84 -1.51 -1.53
C ASN A 186 -4.54 -2.87 -1.49
N ASN A 187 -3.79 -3.98 -1.53
CA ASN A 187 -4.33 -5.34 -1.59
C ASN A 187 -3.68 -6.22 -0.53
N ALA A 188 -3.89 -7.55 -0.57
CA ALA A 188 -3.29 -8.47 0.40
C ALA A 188 -1.77 -8.57 0.24
N ALA A 189 -1.04 -8.80 1.32
CA ALA A 189 0.40 -9.10 1.24
C ALA A 189 0.64 -10.46 0.56
N ILE A 190 -0.18 -11.46 0.90
CA ILE A 190 -0.15 -12.81 0.32
C ILE A 190 -1.55 -13.19 -0.15
N ALA A 191 -1.70 -13.54 -1.43
CA ALA A 191 -2.91 -14.08 -2.01
C ALA A 191 -2.67 -15.53 -2.46
N VAL A 192 -3.57 -16.46 -2.09
CA VAL A 192 -3.54 -17.85 -2.51
C VAL A 192 -4.88 -18.20 -3.13
N TYR A 193 -4.91 -18.57 -4.40
CA TYR A 193 -6.15 -18.84 -5.09
C TYR A 193 -5.99 -19.84 -6.24
N ARG A 194 -7.12 -20.35 -6.70
CA ARG A 194 -7.24 -21.19 -7.92
C ARG A 194 -7.69 -20.33 -9.08
N LEU A 195 -7.16 -20.52 -10.25
CA LEU A 195 -7.46 -19.74 -11.43
C LEU A 195 -7.66 -20.63 -12.65
N GLU A 196 -8.79 -20.47 -13.33
CA GLU A 196 -9.13 -21.19 -14.54
C GLU A 196 -9.71 -20.23 -15.60
N ARG A 197 -9.51 -20.53 -16.86
CA ARG A 197 -10.16 -19.82 -17.95
C ARG A 197 -11.34 -20.62 -18.48
N VAL A 198 -12.55 -20.23 -18.10
CA VAL A 198 -13.80 -20.90 -18.52
C VAL A 198 -14.53 -20.01 -19.53
N ASN A 199 -14.78 -20.55 -20.73
CA ASN A 199 -15.46 -19.82 -21.82
C ASN A 199 -14.84 -18.44 -22.13
N GLY A 200 -13.51 -18.33 -22.02
CA GLY A 200 -12.78 -17.09 -22.29
C GLY A 200 -12.72 -16.12 -21.11
N GLN A 201 -13.43 -16.38 -20.03
CA GLN A 201 -13.43 -15.56 -18.80
C GLN A 201 -12.54 -16.20 -17.73
N TRP A 202 -11.83 -15.38 -16.97
CA TRP A 202 -11.10 -15.83 -15.80
C TRP A 202 -12.05 -16.07 -14.64
N THR A 203 -11.94 -17.21 -13.99
CA THR A 203 -12.73 -17.61 -12.83
C THR A 203 -11.79 -18.07 -11.72
N THR A 204 -12.17 -17.79 -10.48
CA THR A 204 -11.37 -18.10 -9.30
C THR A 204 -12.15 -18.93 -8.28
N ASN A 205 -11.45 -19.68 -7.46
CA ASN A 205 -11.93 -20.36 -6.26
C ASN A 205 -13.19 -21.22 -6.54
N GLU A 206 -14.31 -20.90 -5.92
CA GLU A 206 -15.54 -21.69 -6.02
C GLU A 206 -16.12 -21.78 -7.44
N ASN A 207 -15.69 -20.89 -8.33
CA ASN A 207 -16.16 -20.87 -9.73
C ASN A 207 -15.27 -21.70 -10.66
N THR A 208 -14.24 -22.37 -10.15
CA THR A 208 -13.33 -23.22 -10.93
C THR A 208 -13.45 -24.70 -10.58
N LYS A 209 -13.05 -25.57 -11.50
CA LYS A 209 -12.92 -27.03 -11.28
C LYS A 209 -11.49 -27.42 -10.88
N ILE A 210 -10.55 -26.48 -10.95
CA ILE A 210 -9.16 -26.71 -10.56
C ILE A 210 -9.10 -26.91 -9.04
N VAL A 211 -8.35 -27.91 -8.61
CA VAL A 211 -8.02 -28.15 -7.21
C VAL A 211 -6.83 -27.30 -6.78
N SER A 212 -6.68 -27.08 -5.48
CA SER A 212 -5.47 -26.45 -4.97
C SER A 212 -4.28 -27.39 -5.12
N TYR A 213 -3.20 -26.89 -5.73
CA TYR A 213 -1.92 -27.56 -5.85
C TYR A 213 -0.93 -27.16 -4.74
N LEU A 214 -1.34 -26.33 -3.80
CA LEU A 214 -0.53 -25.97 -2.66
C LEU A 214 -0.39 -27.16 -1.71
N ALA A 215 0.85 -27.60 -1.49
CA ALA A 215 1.17 -28.62 -0.49
C ALA A 215 1.36 -28.00 0.89
N ALA A 216 2.08 -26.88 0.97
CA ALA A 216 2.27 -26.12 2.20
C ALA A 216 2.69 -24.67 1.90
N LEU A 217 2.23 -23.73 2.73
CA LEU A 217 2.77 -22.40 2.86
C LEU A 217 3.11 -22.17 4.33
N THR A 218 4.39 -22.05 4.63
CA THR A 218 4.91 -21.81 5.98
C THR A 218 5.46 -20.41 6.11
N VAL A 219 5.05 -19.71 7.17
CA VAL A 219 5.58 -18.41 7.57
C VAL A 219 6.18 -18.56 8.95
N SER A 220 7.50 -18.48 9.05
CA SER A 220 8.22 -18.54 10.34
C SER A 220 8.89 -17.21 10.71
N GLY A 221 8.75 -16.19 9.88
CA GLY A 221 9.27 -14.84 10.11
C GLY A 221 8.94 -13.93 8.94
N GLY A 222 9.32 -12.67 9.05
CA GLY A 222 9.07 -11.64 8.05
C GLY A 222 8.02 -10.62 8.47
N ASN A 223 7.73 -9.69 7.56
CA ASN A 223 6.83 -8.57 7.79
C ASN A 223 5.78 -8.51 6.67
N PHE A 224 4.51 -8.48 7.02
CA PHE A 224 3.40 -8.61 6.08
C PHE A 224 2.45 -7.43 6.22
N SER A 225 2.46 -6.53 5.22
CA SER A 225 1.63 -5.33 5.21
C SER A 225 0.64 -5.38 4.06
N ALA A 226 -0.64 -5.26 4.37
CA ALA A 226 -1.74 -5.15 3.42
C ALA A 226 -2.27 -3.72 3.32
N GLY A 227 -3.02 -3.44 2.26
CA GLY A 227 -3.80 -2.20 2.17
C GLY A 227 -4.95 -2.19 3.16
N SER A 228 -5.42 -1.00 3.55
CA SER A 228 -6.43 -0.78 4.60
C SER A 228 -7.79 -1.50 4.39
N LYS A 229 -8.03 -2.02 3.18
CA LYS A 229 -9.27 -2.76 2.84
C LYS A 229 -9.07 -4.27 2.71
N LYS A 230 -7.91 -4.78 3.07
CA LYS A 230 -7.54 -6.18 2.89
C LYS A 230 -6.76 -6.69 4.10
N ASP A 231 -6.91 -7.96 4.38
CA ASP A 231 -6.06 -8.67 5.33
C ASP A 231 -4.70 -9.00 4.72
N ALA A 232 -3.70 -9.24 5.57
CA ALA A 232 -2.39 -9.67 5.14
C ALA A 232 -2.43 -10.96 4.30
N PHE A 233 -3.40 -11.83 4.60
CA PHE A 233 -3.68 -13.06 3.88
C PHE A 233 -5.05 -13.03 3.21
N GLU A 234 -5.10 -13.32 1.91
CA GLU A 234 -6.32 -13.59 1.15
C GLU A 234 -6.23 -15.02 0.61
N ILE A 235 -6.86 -15.98 1.29
CA ILE A 235 -6.63 -17.41 1.09
C ILE A 235 -7.91 -18.11 0.62
N ASP A 236 -7.80 -18.83 -0.49
CA ASP A 236 -8.84 -19.76 -0.96
C ASP A 236 -9.11 -20.86 0.07
N THR A 237 -10.37 -21.15 0.33
CA THR A 237 -10.83 -22.14 1.32
C THR A 237 -10.21 -23.53 1.13
N GLN A 238 -9.90 -23.94 -0.11
CA GLN A 238 -9.20 -25.21 -0.38
C GLN A 238 -7.71 -25.21 -0.02
N ALA A 239 -7.14 -24.06 0.27
CA ALA A 239 -5.73 -23.92 0.66
C ALA A 239 -5.55 -23.58 2.14
N ALA A 240 -6.61 -23.20 2.85
CA ALA A 240 -6.53 -22.71 4.23
C ALA A 240 -5.83 -23.69 5.19
N ASP A 241 -6.11 -24.99 5.07
CA ASP A 241 -5.49 -26.04 5.88
C ASP A 241 -4.02 -26.32 5.53
N LYS A 242 -3.48 -25.68 4.51
CA LYS A 242 -2.09 -25.80 4.07
C LYS A 242 -1.22 -24.61 4.54
N ILE A 243 -1.83 -23.62 5.17
CA ILE A 243 -1.13 -22.45 5.68
C ILE A 243 -0.70 -22.69 7.12
N SER A 244 0.52 -22.33 7.46
CA SER A 244 1.05 -22.42 8.82
C SER A 244 1.89 -21.20 9.14
N VAL A 245 1.43 -20.40 10.09
CA VAL A 245 2.12 -19.20 10.57
C VAL A 245 2.70 -19.49 11.94
N THR A 246 4.02 -19.49 12.06
CA THR A 246 4.75 -19.77 13.29
C THR A 246 5.59 -18.59 13.77
N GLY A 247 5.61 -17.48 13.04
CA GLY A 247 6.32 -16.25 13.38
C GLY A 247 6.03 -15.15 12.36
N GLY A 248 6.48 -13.94 12.65
CA GLY A 248 6.32 -12.79 11.74
C GLY A 248 5.45 -11.67 12.33
N TYR A 249 5.38 -10.55 11.58
CA TYR A 249 4.66 -9.33 11.93
C TYR A 249 3.61 -9.02 10.86
N PHE A 250 2.39 -8.67 11.25
CA PHE A 250 1.22 -8.59 10.36
C PHE A 250 0.42 -7.31 10.62
N THR A 251 -0.14 -6.72 9.58
CA THR A 251 -1.08 -5.59 9.71
C THR A 251 -2.50 -6.04 10.05
N SER A 252 -2.85 -7.33 9.85
CA SER A 252 -4.13 -7.94 10.23
C SER A 252 -3.93 -9.23 11.01
N ASP A 253 -4.95 -9.69 11.71
CA ASP A 253 -4.90 -10.87 12.58
C ASP A 253 -4.60 -12.16 11.79
N PRO A 254 -3.47 -12.86 12.06
CA PRO A 254 -3.12 -14.11 11.40
C PRO A 254 -3.64 -15.36 12.12
N SER A 255 -4.47 -15.24 13.14
CA SER A 255 -4.84 -16.32 14.08
C SER A 255 -5.40 -17.57 13.39
N ASP A 256 -6.16 -17.39 12.30
CA ASP A 256 -6.76 -18.50 11.52
C ASP A 256 -5.71 -19.45 10.91
N TYR A 257 -4.46 -19.01 10.83
CA TYR A 257 -3.36 -19.76 10.20
C TYR A 257 -2.28 -20.20 11.20
N VAL A 258 -2.45 -19.89 12.49
CA VAL A 258 -1.51 -20.30 13.54
C VAL A 258 -1.86 -21.71 14.01
N PRO A 259 -0.94 -22.69 13.96
CA PRO A 259 -1.23 -24.05 14.40
C PRO A 259 -1.60 -24.13 15.88
N GLU A 260 -2.80 -24.63 16.20
CA GLU A 260 -3.29 -24.78 17.58
C GLU A 260 -2.40 -25.69 18.45
N ASN A 261 -1.80 -26.71 17.84
CA ASN A 261 -1.02 -27.76 18.53
C ASN A 261 0.49 -27.58 18.31
N ALA A 262 0.96 -26.36 18.10
CA ALA A 262 2.39 -26.09 17.95
C ALA A 262 3.16 -26.37 19.27
N GLU A 263 4.36 -26.92 19.15
CA GLU A 263 5.28 -27.12 20.25
C GLU A 263 6.63 -26.46 19.92
N PRO A 264 7.02 -25.39 20.64
CA PRO A 264 6.31 -24.72 21.73
C PRO A 264 5.00 -24.07 21.29
N LYS A 265 4.05 -23.87 22.22
CA LYS A 265 2.79 -23.21 21.96
C LYS A 265 3.02 -21.81 21.37
N LEU A 266 2.24 -21.46 20.36
CA LEU A 266 2.27 -20.15 19.72
C LEU A 266 1.13 -19.26 20.21
N PHE A 267 1.39 -17.97 20.21
CA PHE A 267 0.45 -16.93 20.60
C PHE A 267 0.46 -15.85 19.53
N VAL A 268 -0.72 -15.37 19.17
CA VAL A 268 -0.89 -14.14 18.41
C VAL A 268 -1.00 -13.03 19.44
N VAL A 269 -0.06 -12.11 19.38
CA VAL A 269 -0.03 -10.94 20.27
C VAL A 269 0.13 -9.69 19.41
N ALA A 270 -0.11 -8.53 19.97
CA ALA A 270 0.17 -7.36 19.20
C ALA A 270 1.66 -7.10 19.09
N SER A 271 1.94 -6.43 18.01
CA SER A 271 3.30 -6.20 17.55
C SER A 271 3.98 -5.11 18.39
N ASP A 272 5.21 -5.36 18.75
CA ASP A 272 6.15 -4.34 19.25
C ASP A 272 6.80 -3.53 18.11
N LYS A 273 6.47 -3.86 16.86
CA LYS A 273 7.07 -3.28 15.67
C LYS A 273 6.13 -2.25 15.05
N THR A 274 6.59 -1.01 14.92
CA THR A 274 5.85 0.09 14.29
C THR A 274 5.34 -0.29 12.89
N GLY A 275 4.05 -0.03 12.64
CA GLY A 275 3.39 -0.30 11.37
C GLY A 275 2.81 -1.71 11.22
N TYR A 276 2.84 -2.52 12.29
CA TYR A 276 2.24 -3.84 12.33
C TYR A 276 1.41 -3.99 13.59
N ALA A 277 0.20 -4.52 13.46
CA ALA A 277 -0.71 -4.69 14.58
C ALA A 277 -0.46 -6.00 15.36
N TYR A 278 -0.02 -7.05 14.69
CA TYR A 278 0.12 -8.39 15.26
C TYR A 278 1.50 -8.98 15.06
N MET A 279 1.93 -9.82 15.99
CA MET A 279 3.04 -10.74 15.79
C MET A 279 2.71 -12.14 16.32
N VAL A 280 3.33 -13.15 15.73
CA VAL A 280 3.25 -14.53 16.21
C VAL A 280 4.52 -14.88 16.98
N THR A 281 4.37 -15.35 18.20
CA THR A 281 5.49 -15.60 19.14
C THR A 281 5.25 -16.83 20.00
N THR A 282 6.31 -17.37 20.59
CA THR A 282 6.25 -18.41 21.62
C THR A 282 6.14 -17.83 23.04
N THR A 283 6.28 -16.52 23.19
CA THR A 283 6.14 -15.86 24.49
C THR A 283 4.67 -15.83 24.88
N LYS A 284 4.33 -16.46 26.00
CA LYS A 284 2.94 -16.46 26.52
C LYS A 284 2.54 -15.02 26.88
N PRO A 285 1.40 -14.51 26.42
CA PRO A 285 0.86 -13.27 26.92
C PRO A 285 0.61 -13.35 28.44
N THR A 286 0.85 -12.27 29.13
CA THR A 286 0.55 -12.20 30.56
C THR A 286 -0.97 -12.15 30.75
N GLU A 287 -1.55 -13.13 31.44
CA GLU A 287 -2.98 -13.14 31.80
C GLU A 287 -3.19 -12.18 32.97
N VAL A 288 -3.50 -10.94 32.69
CA VAL A 288 -3.99 -9.95 33.66
C VAL A 288 -5.26 -9.31 33.06
N ASP A 289 -6.23 -9.03 33.92
CA ASP A 289 -7.43 -8.28 33.52
C ASP A 289 -7.15 -6.78 33.73
N PRO A 290 -6.84 -6.02 32.69
CA PRO A 290 -6.54 -4.59 32.83
C PRO A 290 -7.82 -3.80 33.06
N ILE A 291 -7.70 -2.74 33.84
CA ILE A 291 -8.69 -1.67 33.88
C ILE A 291 -8.31 -0.69 32.77
N VAL A 292 -9.18 -0.54 31.76
CA VAL A 292 -8.94 0.44 30.70
C VAL A 292 -9.60 1.76 31.11
N THR A 293 -8.85 2.83 31.03
CA THR A 293 -9.31 4.20 31.33
C THR A 293 -8.95 5.13 30.18
N GLU A 294 -9.68 6.22 30.05
CA GLU A 294 -9.42 7.22 29.01
C GLU A 294 -9.41 8.65 29.55
N LYS A 295 -8.64 9.51 28.91
CA LYS A 295 -8.67 10.96 29.14
C LYS A 295 -8.38 11.70 27.82
N THR A 296 -8.82 12.96 27.75
CA THR A 296 -8.51 13.87 26.66
C THR A 296 -7.50 14.90 27.13
N GLU A 297 -6.45 15.13 26.36
CA GLU A 297 -5.52 16.25 26.51
C GLU A 297 -5.64 17.17 25.29
N THR A 298 -5.48 18.46 25.47
CA THR A 298 -5.76 19.45 24.43
C THR A 298 -4.57 20.37 24.23
N GLU A 299 -4.29 20.70 22.98
CA GLU A 299 -3.23 21.61 22.58
C GLU A 299 -3.70 22.51 21.43
N VAL A 300 -3.20 23.75 21.38
CA VAL A 300 -3.40 24.66 20.27
C VAL A 300 -2.07 24.90 19.59
N SER A 301 -2.00 24.65 18.29
CA SER A 301 -0.79 24.79 17.49
C SER A 301 -0.32 26.24 17.42
N GLU A 302 0.99 26.46 17.55
CA GLU A 302 1.62 27.78 17.37
C GLU A 302 1.53 28.28 15.91
N SER A 303 1.09 27.45 14.96
CA SER A 303 0.91 27.85 13.55
C SER A 303 -0.31 28.75 13.31
N ILE A 304 -1.23 28.83 14.28
CA ILE A 304 -2.44 29.64 14.21
C ILE A 304 -2.08 31.12 14.48
N GLU A 305 -2.67 32.04 13.71
CA GLU A 305 -2.45 33.48 13.94
C GLU A 305 -2.94 33.89 15.33
N LEU A 306 -2.22 34.82 15.98
CA LEU A 306 -2.38 35.16 17.41
C LEU A 306 -3.83 35.51 17.83
N GLU A 307 -4.63 36.15 16.98
CA GLU A 307 -6.00 36.47 17.31
C GLU A 307 -6.94 35.28 17.24
N ASP A 308 -6.73 34.41 16.25
CA ASP A 308 -7.49 33.17 16.09
C ASP A 308 -7.08 32.13 17.13
N GLN A 309 -5.79 32.08 17.48
CA GLN A 309 -5.25 31.26 18.56
C GLN A 309 -5.97 31.53 19.88
N LYS A 310 -6.12 32.80 20.26
CA LYS A 310 -6.85 33.20 21.49
C LYS A 310 -8.32 32.77 21.50
N LYS A 311 -8.98 32.77 20.35
CA LYS A 311 -10.38 32.33 20.23
C LYS A 311 -10.51 30.83 20.42
N ILE A 312 -9.54 30.05 19.93
CA ILE A 312 -9.49 28.60 20.09
C ILE A 312 -9.07 28.25 21.52
N GLU A 313 -8.03 28.87 22.06
CA GLU A 313 -7.57 28.70 23.46
C GLU A 313 -8.69 28.93 24.46
N ALA A 314 -9.60 29.88 24.19
CA ALA A 314 -10.72 30.18 25.08
C ALA A 314 -11.76 29.03 25.19
N VAL A 315 -11.76 28.10 24.28
CA VAL A 315 -12.76 26.99 24.19
C VAL A 315 -12.16 25.60 24.16
N ILE A 316 -10.86 25.47 23.91
CA ILE A 316 -10.19 24.18 23.70
C ILE A 316 -10.35 23.19 24.86
N ASP A 317 -10.42 23.70 26.09
CA ASP A 317 -10.63 22.90 27.30
C ASP A 317 -12.00 22.18 27.34
N ASN A 318 -12.93 22.56 26.46
CA ASN A 318 -14.22 21.88 26.31
C ASN A 318 -14.15 20.68 25.37
N ALA A 319 -12.99 20.46 24.70
CA ALA A 319 -12.79 19.30 23.84
C ALA A 319 -12.79 18.01 24.66
N GLN A 320 -13.45 17.00 24.14
CA GLN A 320 -13.51 15.70 24.79
C GLN A 320 -13.61 14.58 23.76
N VAL A 321 -12.97 13.48 24.05
CA VAL A 321 -13.15 12.22 23.33
C VAL A 321 -13.51 11.15 24.35
N SER A 322 -14.55 10.38 24.10
CA SER A 322 -15.02 9.33 25.00
C SER A 322 -15.52 8.09 24.25
N GLY A 323 -15.45 6.93 24.92
CA GLY A 323 -15.79 5.63 24.33
C GLY A 323 -14.60 4.93 23.66
N VAL A 324 -13.39 5.47 23.77
CA VAL A 324 -12.17 4.85 23.24
C VAL A 324 -11.84 3.57 24.03
N SER A 325 -11.96 3.64 25.35
CA SER A 325 -11.72 2.49 26.23
C SER A 325 -12.62 1.30 25.91
N ASP A 326 -13.86 1.57 25.45
CA ASP A 326 -14.81 0.53 25.05
C ASP A 326 -14.55 0.02 23.62
N ALA A 327 -13.95 0.85 22.76
CA ALA A 327 -13.63 0.53 21.38
C ALA A 327 -12.34 -0.29 21.22
N VAL A 328 -11.42 -0.21 22.19
CA VAL A 328 -10.14 -0.94 22.15
C VAL A 328 -10.37 -2.42 22.43
N THR A 329 -10.01 -3.27 21.47
CA THR A 329 -10.20 -4.72 21.55
C THR A 329 -9.39 -5.35 22.68
N GLU A 330 -9.87 -6.49 23.21
CA GLU A 330 -9.13 -7.27 24.21
C GLU A 330 -7.75 -7.70 23.70
N SER A 331 -7.63 -8.03 22.42
CA SER A 331 -6.36 -8.33 21.77
C SER A 331 -5.41 -7.13 21.82
N ALA A 332 -5.92 -5.93 21.56
CA ALA A 332 -5.13 -4.69 21.63
C ALA A 332 -4.72 -4.36 23.08
N GLN A 333 -5.62 -4.55 24.05
CA GLN A 333 -5.31 -4.38 25.49
C GLN A 333 -4.15 -5.30 25.93
N ASN A 334 -4.26 -6.58 25.60
CA ASN A 334 -3.19 -7.55 25.86
C ASN A 334 -1.88 -7.18 25.20
N ALA A 335 -1.97 -6.59 24.08
CA ALA A 335 -0.90 -6.06 23.27
C ALA A 335 -0.10 -4.95 23.93
N ILE A 336 -0.84 -4.00 24.40
CA ILE A 336 -0.30 -2.86 25.13
C ILE A 336 0.39 -3.34 26.40
N ILE A 337 -0.23 -4.27 27.13
CA ILE A 337 0.30 -4.83 28.38
C ILE A 337 1.57 -5.64 28.12
N ASN A 338 1.63 -6.41 27.05
CA ASN A 338 2.80 -7.24 26.73
C ASN A 338 4.06 -6.43 26.37
N GLN A 339 3.94 -5.10 26.17
CA GLN A 339 5.10 -4.21 25.98
C GLN A 339 5.74 -3.74 27.30
N VAL A 340 5.17 -4.12 28.44
CA VAL A 340 5.77 -3.82 29.75
C VAL A 340 7.04 -4.65 29.92
N GLU A 341 8.15 -3.98 30.21
CA GLU A 341 9.40 -4.65 30.57
C GLU A 341 9.26 -5.25 31.97
N GLY A 342 9.26 -6.56 32.08
CA GLY A 342 9.18 -7.29 33.34
C GLY A 342 8.03 -8.30 33.37
N GLU A 343 8.09 -9.21 34.34
CA GLU A 343 7.06 -10.23 34.52
C GLU A 343 5.92 -9.67 35.38
N LEU A 344 4.77 -9.44 34.78
CA LEU A 344 3.54 -9.07 35.50
C LEU A 344 3.02 -10.28 36.26
N LYS A 345 2.53 -10.06 37.47
CA LYS A 345 1.96 -11.10 38.32
C LYS A 345 0.44 -11.00 38.29
N PRO A 346 -0.27 -12.13 38.50
CA PRO A 346 -1.74 -12.13 38.52
C PRO A 346 -2.35 -11.19 39.57
N GLU A 347 -1.62 -10.88 40.63
CA GLU A 347 -2.04 -9.94 41.68
C GLU A 347 -1.78 -8.47 41.37
N ASP A 348 -1.06 -8.15 40.29
CA ASP A 348 -0.77 -6.77 39.94
C ASP A 348 -2.03 -6.05 39.45
N LYS A 349 -2.24 -4.85 39.96
CA LYS A 349 -3.27 -3.94 39.45
C LYS A 349 -2.73 -3.28 38.18
N VAL A 350 -3.23 -3.72 37.03
CA VAL A 350 -2.83 -3.18 35.72
C VAL A 350 -3.92 -2.26 35.20
N VAL A 351 -3.53 -1.03 34.85
CA VAL A 351 -4.39 -0.03 34.21
C VAL A 351 -3.76 0.33 32.86
N VAL A 352 -4.55 0.25 31.80
CA VAL A 352 -4.24 0.82 30.49
C VAL A 352 -4.92 2.18 30.40
N GLU A 353 -4.14 3.25 30.60
CA GLU A 353 -4.63 4.62 30.43
C GLU A 353 -4.47 5.06 28.98
N ILE A 354 -5.57 5.38 28.31
CA ILE A 354 -5.57 5.91 26.95
C ILE A 354 -5.71 7.43 27.04
N THR A 355 -4.73 8.14 26.53
CA THR A 355 -4.76 9.59 26.41
C THR A 355 -5.01 9.93 24.95
N VAL A 356 -6.10 10.65 24.65
CA VAL A 356 -6.33 11.19 23.31
C VAL A 356 -5.90 12.65 23.30
N SER A 357 -4.80 12.91 22.59
CA SER A 357 -4.34 14.30 22.37
C SER A 357 -5.12 14.90 21.22
N LEU A 358 -5.88 15.97 21.50
CA LEU A 358 -6.61 16.77 20.51
C LEU A 358 -5.82 18.06 20.25
N THR A 359 -5.14 18.11 19.10
CA THR A 359 -4.41 19.32 18.68
C THR A 359 -5.26 20.13 17.72
N ALA A 360 -5.58 21.36 18.09
CA ALA A 360 -6.23 22.31 17.21
C ALA A 360 -5.21 23.04 16.35
N ASP A 361 -5.45 23.08 15.03
CA ASP A 361 -4.61 23.75 14.07
C ASP A 361 -5.45 24.52 13.04
N LYS A 362 -4.83 25.44 12.32
CA LYS A 362 -5.44 26.14 11.19
C LYS A 362 -5.50 25.17 9.99
N ALA A 363 -6.69 24.93 9.47
CA ALA A 363 -6.80 24.14 8.25
C ALA A 363 -6.27 24.93 7.04
N ASP A 364 -5.50 24.30 6.17
CA ASP A 364 -4.91 24.89 4.95
C ASP A 364 -5.93 25.42 3.91
N LEU A 365 -7.23 25.31 4.21
CA LEU A 365 -8.34 25.66 3.32
C LEU A 365 -8.83 27.12 3.49
N THR A 366 -8.10 27.97 4.19
CA THR A 366 -8.55 29.33 4.55
C THR A 366 -8.68 30.24 3.34
N THR A 367 -9.92 30.62 2.98
CA THR A 367 -10.20 31.80 2.18
C THR A 367 -10.32 33.00 3.11
N ALA A 368 -10.07 34.23 2.61
CA ALA A 368 -9.86 35.44 3.40
C ALA A 368 -10.97 35.85 4.40
N ASP A 369 -12.15 35.22 4.39
CA ASP A 369 -13.32 35.60 5.16
C ASP A 369 -13.86 34.56 6.17
N LYS A 370 -13.21 33.39 6.32
CA LYS A 370 -13.70 32.33 7.22
C LYS A 370 -12.54 31.56 7.87
N MET A 371 -12.62 31.44 9.20
CA MET A 371 -11.72 30.61 9.98
C MET A 371 -12.15 29.16 9.91
N TYR A 372 -11.22 28.27 9.58
CA TYR A 372 -11.39 26.83 9.63
C TYR A 372 -10.46 26.28 10.71
N VAL A 373 -10.98 25.42 11.56
CA VAL A 373 -10.19 24.76 12.60
C VAL A 373 -10.11 23.30 12.27
N SER A 374 -8.91 22.75 12.18
CA SER A 374 -8.68 21.31 12.15
C SER A 374 -8.36 20.83 13.55
N TYR A 375 -8.94 19.69 13.92
CA TYR A 375 -8.65 18.98 15.15
C TYR A 375 -8.05 17.64 14.79
N LYS A 376 -6.80 17.42 15.19
CA LYS A 376 -6.13 16.12 15.01
C LYS A 376 -6.24 15.34 16.30
N ALA A 377 -6.80 14.14 16.24
CA ALA A 377 -6.91 13.23 17.39
C ALA A 377 -5.83 12.15 17.31
N GLU A 378 -4.94 12.14 18.29
CA GLU A 378 -3.83 11.18 18.39
C GLU A 378 -3.91 10.43 19.73
N PRO A 379 -4.47 9.21 19.74
CA PRO A 379 -4.55 8.42 20.95
C PRO A 379 -3.22 7.68 21.23
N VAL A 380 -2.80 7.71 22.48
CA VAL A 380 -1.67 6.94 23.00
C VAL A 380 -2.09 6.19 24.25
N ALA A 381 -1.60 4.98 24.41
CA ALA A 381 -1.80 4.17 25.61
C ALA A 381 -0.56 4.14 26.49
N LYS A 382 -0.78 4.11 27.79
CA LYS A 382 0.25 3.97 28.81
C LYS A 382 -0.16 2.91 29.80
N VAL A 383 0.76 2.02 30.17
CA VAL A 383 0.50 1.01 31.19
C VAL A 383 0.93 1.51 32.56
N ILE A 384 0.04 1.36 33.52
CA ILE A 384 0.27 1.69 34.93
C ILE A 384 0.14 0.41 35.72
N VAL A 385 1.17 0.02 36.43
CA VAL A 385 1.20 -1.17 37.28
C VAL A 385 1.39 -0.75 38.73
N ASN A 386 0.43 -1.12 39.59
CA ASN A 386 0.44 -0.77 41.01
C ASN A 386 0.63 0.73 41.26
N ASP A 387 -0.07 1.54 40.47
CA ASP A 387 -0.04 3.01 40.47
C ASP A 387 1.30 3.65 40.00
N GLU A 388 2.21 2.85 39.44
CA GLU A 388 3.43 3.34 38.80
C GLU A 388 3.35 3.16 37.27
N SER A 389 3.68 4.21 36.52
CA SER A 389 3.75 4.15 35.06
C SER A 389 4.95 3.33 34.61
N VAL A 390 4.69 2.33 33.76
CA VAL A 390 5.72 1.41 33.27
C VAL A 390 5.76 1.39 31.73
N GLY A 391 6.95 1.30 31.18
CA GLY A 391 7.15 1.26 29.73
C GLY A 391 7.07 2.63 29.04
N LYS A 392 6.92 2.58 27.71
CA LYS A 392 6.78 3.75 26.85
C LYS A 392 5.32 3.98 26.51
N GLU A 393 5.00 5.19 26.07
CA GLU A 393 3.73 5.47 25.43
C GLU A 393 3.62 4.73 24.09
N ILE A 394 2.46 4.13 23.85
CA ILE A 394 2.17 3.26 22.71
C ILE A 394 1.09 3.96 21.88
N PRO A 395 1.34 4.32 20.62
CA PRO A 395 0.30 4.85 19.75
C PRO A 395 -0.85 3.83 19.59
N VAL A 396 -2.08 4.28 19.83
CA VAL A 396 -3.29 3.47 19.60
C VAL A 396 -3.77 3.77 18.19
N THR A 397 -3.42 2.91 17.26
CA THR A 397 -3.85 3.05 15.86
C THR A 397 -5.29 2.54 15.68
N ASN A 398 -5.91 2.84 14.53
CA ASN A 398 -7.26 2.40 14.22
C ASN A 398 -7.40 0.86 14.20
N ASP A 399 -6.30 0.12 14.00
CA ASP A 399 -6.26 -1.35 14.04
C ASP A 399 -6.45 -1.91 15.46
N TYR A 400 -6.27 -1.09 16.49
CA TYR A 400 -6.56 -1.47 17.88
C TYR A 400 -8.05 -1.33 18.25
N LEU A 401 -8.84 -0.69 17.38
CA LEU A 401 -10.26 -0.47 17.59
C LEU A 401 -11.09 -1.58 16.93
N ASP A 402 -12.26 -1.88 17.49
CA ASP A 402 -13.18 -2.90 16.98
C ASP A 402 -13.90 -2.50 15.67
N GLY A 403 -13.80 -1.22 15.26
CA GLY A 403 -14.45 -0.66 14.09
C GLY A 403 -15.99 -0.65 14.16
N GLN A 404 -16.58 -0.99 15.31
CA GLN A 404 -18.03 -1.04 15.53
C GLN A 404 -18.49 -0.07 16.62
N THR A 405 -17.76 0.00 17.72
CA THR A 405 -18.06 0.91 18.83
C THR A 405 -17.94 2.36 18.39
N LEU A 406 -18.94 3.14 18.73
CA LEU A 406 -18.97 4.56 18.42
C LEU A 406 -18.20 5.35 19.49
N ILE A 407 -17.23 6.10 19.03
CA ILE A 407 -16.43 7.04 19.83
C ILE A 407 -17.08 8.42 19.69
N GLU A 408 -17.46 9.02 20.81
CA GLU A 408 -17.96 10.40 20.82
C GLU A 408 -16.78 11.37 20.79
N VAL A 409 -16.81 12.30 19.84
CA VAL A 409 -15.83 13.39 19.72
C VAL A 409 -16.55 14.73 19.87
N ARG A 410 -16.11 15.53 20.83
CA ARG A 410 -16.61 16.88 21.10
C ARG A 410 -15.54 17.88 20.66
N LEU A 411 -15.83 18.60 19.58
CA LEU A 411 -14.93 19.60 18.98
C LEU A 411 -15.39 21.00 19.36
N PRO A 412 -14.62 21.76 20.12
CA PRO A 412 -14.99 23.13 20.51
C PRO A 412 -15.21 24.05 19.32
N ILE A 413 -16.25 24.86 19.40
CA ILE A 413 -16.61 25.80 18.36
C ILE A 413 -16.14 27.19 18.78
N PRO A 414 -15.20 27.83 18.06
CA PRO A 414 -14.86 29.24 18.30
C PRO A 414 -16.10 30.17 18.19
N ALA A 415 -16.16 31.20 19.02
CA ALA A 415 -17.36 32.03 19.21
C ALA A 415 -17.92 32.68 17.91
N ASP A 416 -17.05 32.88 16.92
CA ASP A 416 -17.43 33.54 15.65
C ASP A 416 -17.72 32.53 14.53
N LEU A 417 -17.74 31.21 14.81
CA LEU A 417 -17.96 30.16 13.85
C LEU A 417 -19.38 29.57 14.00
N GLU A 418 -20.16 29.60 12.92
CA GLU A 418 -21.39 28.82 12.82
C GLU A 418 -21.10 27.52 12.08
N PRO A 419 -20.94 26.39 12.78
CA PRO A 419 -20.53 25.14 12.17
C PRO A 419 -21.68 24.57 11.31
N GLN A 420 -21.42 24.33 10.05
CA GLN A 420 -22.38 23.71 9.14
C GLN A 420 -21.94 22.29 8.77
N GLU A 421 -20.66 22.03 8.78
CA GLU A 421 -20.09 20.78 8.34
C GLU A 421 -18.79 20.46 9.11
N ILE A 422 -18.58 19.16 9.35
CA ILE A 422 -17.29 18.63 9.78
C ILE A 422 -16.84 17.64 8.69
N MET A 423 -15.63 17.82 8.21
CA MET A 423 -14.98 16.84 7.36
C MET A 423 -14.00 16.01 8.19
N HIS A 424 -14.23 14.73 8.24
CA HIS A 424 -13.35 13.74 8.83
C HIS A 424 -12.44 13.19 7.76
N ILE A 425 -11.12 13.36 7.91
CA ILE A 425 -10.12 13.01 6.92
C ILE A 425 -9.26 11.88 7.50
N ALA A 426 -9.45 10.67 7.04
CA ALA A 426 -8.66 9.51 7.45
C ALA A 426 -7.22 9.61 6.93
N ASP A 427 -6.30 8.86 7.55
CA ASP A 427 -4.88 8.86 7.19
C ASP A 427 -4.61 8.41 5.74
N ASP A 428 -5.52 7.62 5.16
CA ASP A 428 -5.47 7.20 3.75
C ASP A 428 -6.01 8.27 2.78
N GLY A 429 -6.45 9.43 3.31
CA GLY A 429 -7.04 10.52 2.54
C GLY A 429 -8.54 10.34 2.24
N THR A 430 -9.18 9.27 2.74
CA THR A 430 -10.63 9.11 2.67
C THR A 430 -11.32 10.22 3.46
N ARG A 431 -12.38 10.78 2.91
CA ARG A 431 -13.11 11.91 3.49
C ARG A 431 -14.55 11.54 3.77
N GLU A 432 -14.99 11.74 5.00
CA GLU A 432 -16.38 11.61 5.43
C GLU A 432 -16.93 12.98 5.83
N ARG A 433 -18.18 13.24 5.47
CA ARG A 433 -18.84 14.52 5.73
C ARG A 433 -19.95 14.34 6.75
N TYR A 434 -19.91 15.15 7.79
CA TYR A 434 -20.92 15.22 8.84
C TYR A 434 -21.60 16.60 8.77
N LEU A 435 -22.90 16.63 8.51
CA LEU A 435 -23.67 17.86 8.41
C LEU A 435 -24.33 18.18 9.74
N ASN A 436 -24.42 19.48 10.08
CA ASN A 436 -25.12 19.93 11.28
C ASN A 436 -26.59 19.46 11.27
N GLY A 437 -27.02 18.84 12.36
CA GLY A 437 -28.36 18.30 12.54
C GLY A 437 -28.62 16.93 11.93
N SER A 438 -27.67 16.36 11.15
CA SER A 438 -27.80 15.00 10.62
C SER A 438 -26.57 14.11 10.83
N GLY A 439 -25.39 14.69 10.94
CA GLY A 439 -24.15 13.97 11.19
C GLY A 439 -23.49 14.35 12.51
N PHE A 440 -23.71 15.58 12.96
CA PHE A 440 -23.31 16.06 14.28
C PHE A 440 -24.37 16.99 14.87
N THR A 441 -24.32 17.18 16.17
CA THR A 441 -25.13 18.17 16.91
C THR A 441 -24.24 19.21 17.55
N VAL A 442 -24.83 20.37 17.90
CA VAL A 442 -24.14 21.43 18.66
C VAL A 442 -24.66 21.41 20.09
N GLU A 443 -23.78 21.12 21.05
CA GLU A 443 -24.09 21.05 22.47
C GLU A 443 -22.99 21.73 23.27
N ASP A 444 -23.39 22.64 24.20
CA ASP A 444 -22.48 23.35 25.11
C ASP A 444 -21.26 23.99 24.42
N GLY A 445 -21.46 24.56 23.22
CA GLY A 445 -20.41 25.22 22.46
C GLY A 445 -19.45 24.26 21.75
N CYS A 446 -19.79 22.98 21.68
CA CYS A 446 -19.04 21.94 20.93
C CYS A 446 -19.89 21.35 19.82
N ALA A 447 -19.25 20.96 18.74
CA ALA A 447 -19.80 20.06 17.74
C ALA A 447 -19.57 18.63 18.22
N VAL A 448 -20.66 17.87 18.39
CA VAL A 448 -20.63 16.50 18.91
C VAL A 448 -20.93 15.51 17.79
N LEU A 449 -20.00 14.65 17.48
CA LEU A 449 -20.12 13.62 16.45
C LEU A 449 -19.68 12.26 16.99
N HIS A 450 -20.10 11.20 16.28
CA HIS A 450 -19.74 9.83 16.62
C HIS A 450 -19.00 9.19 15.45
N VAL A 451 -17.82 8.67 15.72
CA VAL A 451 -16.93 8.08 14.73
C VAL A 451 -16.49 6.67 15.16
N LYS A 452 -15.88 5.92 14.25
CA LYS A 452 -15.37 4.57 14.52
C LYS A 452 -13.86 4.46 14.46
N HIS A 453 -13.20 5.54 14.09
CA HIS A 453 -11.75 5.62 13.96
C HIS A 453 -11.27 7.06 14.20
N PHE A 454 -10.00 7.22 14.49
CA PHE A 454 -9.34 8.51 14.70
C PHE A 454 -8.77 9.05 13.39
N SER A 455 -8.71 10.38 13.31
CA SER A 455 -8.06 11.11 12.23
C SER A 455 -8.14 12.63 12.44
N THR A 456 -8.11 13.39 11.36
CA THR A 456 -8.25 14.84 11.40
C THR A 456 -9.70 15.23 11.12
N PHE A 457 -10.26 16.10 11.97
CA PHE A 457 -11.57 16.68 11.83
C PHE A 457 -11.45 18.15 11.44
N VAL A 458 -12.00 18.55 10.30
CA VAL A 458 -12.02 19.94 9.87
C VAL A 458 -13.40 20.51 10.12
N LEU A 459 -13.50 21.39 11.11
CA LEU A 459 -14.73 22.10 11.43
C LEU A 459 -14.88 23.31 10.51
N ASN A 460 -16.00 23.38 9.80
CA ASN A 460 -16.25 24.39 8.79
C ASN A 460 -17.69 24.92 8.80
N GLY A 461 -17.85 26.21 8.42
CA GLY A 461 -19.14 26.80 8.09
C GLY A 461 -19.70 26.35 6.73
N GLN A 462 -18.90 26.13 5.70
CA GLN A 462 -19.18 25.43 4.42
C GLN A 462 -17.87 25.01 3.77
N LEU A 463 -17.64 23.71 3.64
CA LEU A 463 -16.65 23.22 2.68
C LEU A 463 -17.30 23.26 1.28
N THR A 464 -17.00 24.31 0.55
CA THR A 464 -17.31 24.33 -0.86
C THR A 464 -16.31 23.41 -1.55
N VAL A 465 -16.80 22.30 -2.10
CA VAL A 465 -16.03 21.51 -3.09
C VAL A 465 -15.79 22.45 -4.26
N ALA A 466 -14.51 22.72 -4.60
CA ALA A 466 -14.19 23.64 -5.69
C ALA A 466 -14.28 22.96 -7.05
N ALA A 467 -13.95 21.67 -7.13
CA ALA A 467 -13.92 20.92 -8.38
C ALA A 467 -14.11 19.41 -8.17
N LYS A 468 -14.51 18.69 -9.24
CA LYS A 468 -14.66 17.23 -9.27
C LYS A 468 -13.96 16.62 -10.48
N ILE A 469 -13.48 15.36 -10.32
CA ILE A 469 -13.06 14.50 -11.41
C ILE A 469 -13.84 13.18 -11.25
N GLY A 470 -14.86 12.95 -12.08
CA GLY A 470 -15.79 11.86 -11.88
C GLY A 470 -16.51 11.99 -10.54
N GLU A 471 -16.40 10.98 -9.68
CA GLU A 471 -16.97 10.96 -8.32
C GLU A 471 -16.04 11.58 -7.25
N SER A 472 -14.78 11.84 -7.58
CA SER A 472 -13.80 12.40 -6.64
C SER A 472 -13.97 13.90 -6.48
N GLU A 473 -14.03 14.37 -5.23
CA GLU A 473 -14.20 15.78 -4.85
C GLU A 473 -12.86 16.37 -4.39
N TYR A 474 -12.63 17.65 -4.75
CA TYR A 474 -11.40 18.40 -4.43
C TYR A 474 -11.74 19.75 -3.82
N GLY A 475 -11.06 20.11 -2.74
CA GLY A 475 -11.26 21.36 -2.01
C GLY A 475 -10.77 22.58 -2.79
N THR A 476 -9.78 22.42 -3.65
CA THR A 476 -9.23 23.47 -4.50
C THR A 476 -9.11 23.00 -5.94
N LEU A 477 -9.12 23.94 -6.88
CA LEU A 477 -8.92 23.64 -8.29
C LEU A 477 -7.50 23.12 -8.57
N GLN A 478 -6.49 23.61 -7.82
CA GLN A 478 -5.11 23.11 -7.96
C GLN A 478 -4.97 21.66 -7.48
N GLU A 479 -5.64 21.26 -6.43
CA GLU A 479 -5.67 19.84 -6.01
C GLU A 479 -6.27 18.95 -7.10
N ALA A 480 -7.42 19.35 -7.68
CA ALA A 480 -8.01 18.63 -8.81
C ALA A 480 -7.05 18.56 -10.00
N VAL A 481 -6.38 19.67 -10.34
CA VAL A 481 -5.36 19.69 -11.39
C VAL A 481 -4.21 18.73 -11.06
N ASN A 482 -3.73 18.68 -9.83
CA ASN A 482 -2.63 17.79 -9.43
C ASN A 482 -3.02 16.32 -9.56
N ALA A 483 -4.22 15.97 -9.13
CA ALA A 483 -4.77 14.61 -9.18
C ALA A 483 -5.14 14.15 -10.60
N ALA A 484 -5.51 15.08 -11.50
CA ALA A 484 -5.94 14.77 -12.85
C ALA A 484 -4.86 14.04 -13.67
N LYS A 485 -5.29 13.04 -14.41
CA LYS A 485 -4.51 12.37 -15.46
C LYS A 485 -4.70 13.10 -16.80
N SER A 486 -3.79 12.83 -17.73
CA SER A 486 -3.91 13.42 -19.08
C SER A 486 -5.18 12.88 -19.77
N GLY A 487 -6.06 13.79 -20.15
CA GLY A 487 -7.37 13.49 -20.75
C GLY A 487 -8.55 13.66 -19.81
N ASP A 488 -8.32 13.85 -18.50
CA ASP A 488 -9.41 14.02 -17.54
C ASP A 488 -10.14 15.37 -17.73
N THR A 489 -11.41 15.36 -17.34
CA THR A 489 -12.22 16.56 -17.21
C THR A 489 -12.42 16.89 -15.74
N ILE A 490 -12.01 18.10 -15.38
CA ILE A 490 -12.21 18.69 -14.06
C ILE A 490 -13.45 19.58 -14.16
N VAL A 491 -14.48 19.31 -13.39
CA VAL A 491 -15.74 20.06 -13.38
C VAL A 491 -15.73 21.01 -12.18
N LEU A 492 -15.91 22.30 -12.40
CA LEU A 492 -16.10 23.27 -11.30
C LEU A 492 -17.46 23.06 -10.65
N THR A 493 -17.52 23.28 -9.36
CA THR A 493 -18.74 23.19 -8.55
C THR A 493 -19.11 24.52 -7.89
N GLN A 494 -18.26 25.53 -8.07
CA GLN A 494 -18.45 26.89 -7.63
C GLN A 494 -17.60 27.86 -8.45
N ASP A 495 -17.84 29.16 -8.30
CA ASP A 495 -16.96 30.22 -8.81
C ASP A 495 -15.59 30.11 -8.16
N CYS A 496 -14.54 30.17 -8.98
CA CYS A 496 -13.17 29.98 -8.51
C CYS A 496 -12.29 31.18 -8.88
N ASP A 497 -11.48 31.63 -7.92
CA ASP A 497 -10.56 32.76 -8.09
C ASP A 497 -9.08 32.37 -7.83
N GLU A 498 -8.80 31.07 -7.75
CA GLU A 498 -7.49 30.50 -7.44
C GLU A 498 -6.51 30.61 -8.61
N LYS A 499 -5.22 30.83 -8.31
CA LYS A 499 -4.15 30.71 -9.31
C LYS A 499 -3.70 29.25 -9.38
N ILE A 500 -3.71 28.68 -10.59
CA ILE A 500 -3.30 27.30 -10.80
C ILE A 500 -2.13 27.19 -11.77
N SER A 501 -1.39 26.08 -11.66
CA SER A 501 -0.32 25.72 -12.57
C SER A 501 -0.59 24.35 -13.19
N VAL A 502 -0.52 24.27 -14.53
CA VAL A 502 -0.71 23.02 -15.27
C VAL A 502 0.51 22.72 -16.11
N SER A 503 1.13 21.58 -15.91
CA SER A 503 2.32 21.16 -16.65
C SER A 503 2.30 19.66 -16.94
N GLY A 504 2.88 19.24 -18.08
CA GLY A 504 3.13 17.84 -18.40
C GLY A 504 1.90 16.98 -18.69
N LYS A 505 0.70 17.54 -18.70
CA LYS A 505 -0.56 16.82 -18.94
C LYS A 505 -1.57 17.67 -19.72
N SER A 506 -2.48 16.98 -20.42
CA SER A 506 -3.64 17.59 -21.04
C SER A 506 -4.86 17.42 -20.14
N VAL A 507 -5.58 18.49 -19.84
CA VAL A 507 -6.80 18.43 -19.00
C VAL A 507 -7.84 19.40 -19.56
N THR A 508 -9.11 19.12 -19.29
CA THR A 508 -10.22 20.03 -19.58
C THR A 508 -10.80 20.51 -18.25
N ILE A 509 -10.89 21.82 -18.05
CA ILE A 509 -11.62 22.42 -16.94
C ILE A 509 -12.99 22.82 -17.49
N ASP A 510 -14.02 22.12 -17.06
CA ASP A 510 -15.42 22.41 -17.39
C ASP A 510 -15.96 23.38 -16.34
N LEU A 511 -16.35 24.56 -16.76
CA LEU A 511 -16.84 25.59 -15.84
C LEU A 511 -18.23 25.29 -15.29
N ASP A 512 -19.01 24.42 -15.95
CA ASP A 512 -20.35 23.99 -15.56
C ASP A 512 -21.28 25.14 -15.11
N GLY A 513 -21.15 26.30 -15.79
CA GLY A 513 -21.91 27.52 -15.46
C GLY A 513 -21.27 28.45 -14.41
N HIS A 514 -20.15 28.05 -13.82
CA HIS A 514 -19.38 28.85 -12.88
C HIS A 514 -18.37 29.75 -13.58
N THR A 515 -17.80 30.71 -12.84
CA THR A 515 -16.83 31.67 -13.34
C THR A 515 -15.40 31.29 -12.95
N TYR A 516 -14.47 31.41 -13.90
CA TYR A 516 -13.04 31.29 -13.66
C TYR A 516 -12.24 32.14 -14.65
N ASP A 517 -11.28 32.90 -14.13
CA ASP A 517 -10.40 33.72 -14.94
C ASP A 517 -9.21 32.90 -15.50
N LYS A 518 -9.25 32.62 -16.82
CA LYS A 518 -8.19 31.89 -17.51
C LYS A 518 -6.79 32.52 -17.37
N ASP A 519 -6.70 33.83 -17.11
CA ASP A 519 -5.43 34.53 -16.96
C ASP A 519 -4.73 34.19 -15.61
N LYS A 520 -5.40 33.45 -14.72
CA LYS A 520 -4.86 32.85 -13.50
C LYS A 520 -4.21 31.49 -13.71
N ILE A 521 -4.23 30.95 -14.94
CA ILE A 521 -3.59 29.69 -15.27
C ILE A 521 -2.15 29.91 -15.71
N THR A 522 -1.21 29.36 -14.96
CA THR A 522 0.19 29.28 -15.37
C THR A 522 0.41 27.98 -16.14
N LEU A 523 0.77 28.09 -17.40
CA LEU A 523 1.06 26.94 -18.26
C LEU A 523 2.54 26.57 -18.19
N GLY A 524 2.80 25.29 -17.97
CA GLY A 524 4.13 24.71 -18.10
C GLY A 524 4.62 24.66 -19.55
N SER A 525 5.89 24.33 -19.76
CA SER A 525 6.48 24.21 -21.10
C SER A 525 5.69 23.19 -21.94
N ARG A 526 5.45 23.53 -23.23
CA ARG A 526 4.70 22.73 -24.21
C ARG A 526 3.21 22.55 -23.91
N CYS A 527 2.66 23.30 -22.96
CA CYS A 527 1.23 23.40 -22.78
C CYS A 527 0.67 24.58 -23.59
N SER A 528 -0.48 24.37 -24.21
CA SER A 528 -1.31 25.40 -24.85
C SER A 528 -2.70 25.36 -24.30
N MET A 529 -3.41 26.48 -24.35
CA MET A 529 -4.75 26.62 -23.79
C MET A 529 -5.72 27.15 -24.85
N SER A 530 -6.92 26.63 -24.86
CA SER A 530 -8.06 27.14 -25.63
C SER A 530 -9.30 27.20 -24.76
N VAL A 531 -10.19 28.14 -25.06
CA VAL A 531 -11.45 28.33 -24.32
C VAL A 531 -12.60 28.29 -25.32
N SER A 532 -13.55 27.42 -25.11
CA SER A 532 -14.78 27.32 -25.91
C SER A 532 -15.90 26.69 -25.08
N ASP A 533 -17.12 27.11 -25.28
CA ASP A 533 -18.35 26.51 -24.74
C ASP A 533 -18.30 26.25 -23.21
N GLY A 534 -17.79 27.23 -22.44
CA GLY A 534 -17.67 27.10 -20.98
C GLY A 534 -16.59 26.14 -20.52
N LYS A 535 -15.65 25.77 -21.39
CA LYS A 535 -14.55 24.86 -21.08
C LYS A 535 -13.19 25.48 -21.40
N ILE A 536 -12.24 25.26 -20.49
CA ILE A 536 -10.84 25.62 -20.68
C ILE A 536 -10.09 24.32 -20.95
N THR A 537 -9.61 24.15 -22.18
CA THR A 537 -8.85 22.95 -22.57
C THR A 537 -7.37 23.26 -22.59
N ILE A 538 -6.60 22.55 -21.83
CA ILE A 538 -5.15 22.62 -21.79
C ILE A 538 -4.59 21.38 -22.45
N THR A 539 -3.77 21.59 -23.48
CA THR A 539 -3.17 20.51 -24.27
C THR A 539 -1.67 20.51 -24.09
N TYR A 540 -1.13 19.39 -23.70
CA TYR A 540 0.31 19.14 -23.61
C TYR A 540 0.78 18.40 -24.87
N SER A 541 1.78 18.94 -25.53
CA SER A 541 2.43 18.30 -26.69
C SER A 541 3.70 17.60 -26.23
N ALA A 542 3.62 16.26 -26.11
CA ALA A 542 4.79 15.46 -25.82
C ALA A 542 5.89 15.69 -26.87
N PRO A 543 7.19 15.54 -26.53
CA PRO A 543 8.25 15.60 -27.53
C PRO A 543 7.97 14.56 -28.62
N SER A 544 7.72 15.01 -29.84
CA SER A 544 7.61 14.11 -30.98
C SER A 544 8.98 13.48 -31.21
N GLY A 545 9.12 12.20 -30.83
CA GLY A 545 10.18 11.36 -31.34
C GLY A 545 9.94 11.23 -32.86
N GLY A 546 10.77 11.88 -33.66
CA GLY A 546 10.72 11.79 -35.10
C GLY A 546 10.98 10.35 -35.55
N GLY A 547 9.93 9.61 -35.85
CA GLY A 547 9.97 8.34 -36.52
C GLY A 547 9.83 8.53 -38.01
N SER A 548 10.89 8.79 -38.74
CA SER A 548 10.94 8.53 -40.17
C SER A 548 11.38 7.09 -40.35
N SER A 549 10.49 6.26 -40.89
CA SER A 549 10.84 4.98 -41.45
C SER A 549 11.73 5.16 -42.67
N SER A 550 13.02 4.89 -42.55
CA SER A 550 13.88 4.49 -43.66
C SER A 550 14.96 3.55 -43.12
N SER A 551 14.91 2.34 -43.66
CA SER A 551 15.96 1.34 -43.52
C SER A 551 17.28 1.87 -44.03
N SER A 552 18.27 2.08 -43.17
CA SER A 552 19.68 2.02 -43.49
C SER A 552 20.50 1.82 -42.23
N SER A 553 21.40 0.85 -42.29
CA SER A 553 22.50 0.67 -41.36
C SER A 553 23.22 1.99 -41.13
N GLY A 554 23.19 2.50 -39.94
CA GLY A 554 23.89 3.77 -39.63
C GLY A 554 24.15 3.89 -38.14
N ASP A 555 25.35 4.24 -37.85
CA ASP A 555 26.01 4.47 -36.59
C ASP A 555 25.13 5.20 -35.56
N TYR A 556 25.12 4.71 -34.33
CA TYR A 556 24.51 5.37 -33.20
C TYR A 556 25.43 6.48 -32.68
N THR A 557 24.96 7.71 -32.73
CA THR A 557 25.62 8.83 -32.07
C THR A 557 25.14 8.93 -30.62
N VAL A 558 26.03 8.70 -29.68
CA VAL A 558 25.76 8.97 -28.25
C VAL A 558 26.12 10.42 -27.98
N SER A 559 25.13 11.26 -27.69
CA SER A 559 25.37 12.62 -27.18
C SER A 559 25.43 12.57 -25.65
N VAL A 560 26.59 12.89 -25.11
CA VAL A 560 26.84 13.09 -23.69
C VAL A 560 26.68 14.57 -23.37
N GLU A 561 25.71 14.94 -22.56
CA GLU A 561 25.69 16.26 -21.95
C GLU A 561 26.80 16.34 -20.90
N ASN A 562 27.66 17.37 -21.05
CA ASN A 562 28.78 17.63 -20.15
C ASN A 562 28.27 17.88 -18.71
N SER A 563 28.47 16.94 -17.84
CA SER A 563 28.48 17.21 -16.40
C SER A 563 29.84 17.80 -16.00
N LYS A 564 29.83 18.75 -15.08
CA LYS A 564 31.03 19.50 -14.65
C LYS A 564 32.14 18.65 -13.98
N HIS A 565 32.01 17.36 -13.93
CA HIS A 565 33.00 16.44 -13.33
C HIS A 565 33.04 15.13 -14.10
N GLY A 566 34.01 14.96 -14.95
CA GLY A 566 34.41 13.69 -15.54
C GLY A 566 34.78 13.77 -17.01
N THR A 567 36.01 13.37 -17.35
CA THR A 567 36.50 13.18 -18.71
C THR A 567 36.20 11.74 -19.13
N VAL A 568 35.52 11.56 -20.25
CA VAL A 568 35.33 10.23 -20.85
C VAL A 568 36.45 10.08 -21.90
N THR A 569 37.28 9.06 -21.73
CA THR A 569 38.24 8.60 -22.73
C THR A 569 37.68 7.40 -23.45
#